data_3129b289e025a014b544b89a8cff1dae
#
_entry.id   3129b289e025a014b544b89a8cff1dae
#
_cell.length_a   1.000
_cell.length_b   1.000
_cell.length_c   1.000
_cell.angle_alpha   90.00
_cell.angle_beta   90.00
_cell.angle_gamma   90.00
#
_symmetry.space_group_name_H-M   'P 1'
#
loop_
_entity.id
_entity.type
_entity.pdbx_description
1 polymer ?
#
loop_
_entity_poly.entity_id
_entity_poly.type
_entity_poly.pdbx_seq_one_letter_code
_entity_poly.pdbx_strand_id
1 'polypeptide(L)'
;MDEQTPELDFSITNTPFGLQGKLLVATPHVGDPLFEKSVIYMCLHGEDGAMGVVVNHVHHGLTFTEVLENLSIDANVPPRGRVTRGGPVQEQRGFVLHSPDYNHETTIKVTDDLSLTTAVEILRDIGEGVGPENYLIALGCSQWSPGQLEEELEANAWISIEPDHELIFVSENEPAWKQAIAKLGIDPGQLASIGGHA
;
A
#
# COMPACT_ATOMS: atom_id res chain seq x y z
N MET A 1 -4.95 24.77 -20.83
CA MET A 1 -4.14 23.55 -21.08
C MET A 1 -4.53 22.57 -20.00
N ASP A 2 -5.46 21.69 -20.33
CA ASP A 2 -5.89 20.65 -19.40
C ASP A 2 -4.76 19.62 -19.30
N GLU A 3 -4.12 19.59 -18.15
CA GLU A 3 -3.20 18.55 -17.77
C GLU A 3 -4.05 17.30 -17.52
N GLN A 4 -4.19 16.46 -18.54
CA GLN A 4 -4.80 15.14 -18.40
C GLN A 4 -3.94 14.33 -17.43
N THR A 5 -4.43 14.22 -16.20
CA THR A 5 -3.95 13.20 -15.26
C THR A 5 -4.14 11.85 -15.96
N PRO A 6 -3.09 11.05 -16.17
CA PRO A 6 -3.26 9.76 -16.80
C PRO A 6 -4.22 8.94 -15.94
N GLU A 7 -5.37 8.57 -16.51
CA GLU A 7 -6.21 7.53 -15.92
C GLU A 7 -5.34 6.28 -15.81
N LEU A 8 -5.25 5.73 -14.59
CA LEU A 8 -4.64 4.44 -14.40
C LEU A 8 -5.46 3.42 -15.20
N ASP A 9 -4.91 2.97 -16.31
CA ASP A 9 -5.48 1.87 -17.06
C ASP A 9 -5.20 0.59 -16.28
N PHE A 10 -6.21 0.10 -15.55
CA PHE A 10 -6.15 -1.13 -14.76
C PHE A 10 -6.33 -2.39 -15.61
N SER A 11 -6.16 -2.32 -16.92
CA SER A 11 -6.22 -3.47 -17.84
C SER A 11 -4.97 -4.38 -17.74
N ILE A 12 -4.31 -4.43 -16.58
CA ILE A 12 -3.16 -5.31 -16.36
C ILE A 12 -3.63 -6.75 -16.40
N THR A 13 -3.19 -7.48 -17.41
CA THR A 13 -3.48 -8.90 -17.57
C THR A 13 -2.83 -9.71 -16.45
N ASN A 14 -3.65 -10.47 -15.75
CA ASN A 14 -3.26 -11.30 -14.62
C ASN A 14 -2.32 -12.41 -15.09
N THR A 15 -1.00 -12.21 -15.02
CA THR A 15 0.00 -13.23 -15.35
C THR A 15 0.40 -14.00 -14.08
N PRO A 16 0.53 -15.35 -14.15
CA PRO A 16 0.75 -16.20 -12.97
C PRO A 16 2.13 -16.05 -12.30
N PHE A 17 2.99 -15.17 -12.76
CA PHE A 17 4.30 -14.89 -12.20
C PHE A 17 4.38 -13.56 -11.44
N GLY A 18 3.24 -12.90 -11.23
CA GLY A 18 3.18 -11.60 -10.62
C GLY A 18 3.40 -11.61 -9.11
N LEU A 19 3.89 -10.49 -8.59
CA LEU A 19 3.98 -10.22 -7.15
C LEU A 19 2.66 -9.64 -6.60
N GLN A 20 1.61 -9.62 -7.41
CA GLN A 20 0.28 -9.17 -6.96
C GLN A 20 -0.16 -9.95 -5.74
N GLY A 21 -0.63 -9.24 -4.73
CA GLY A 21 -1.03 -9.81 -3.45
C GLY A 21 0.11 -10.11 -2.48
N LYS A 22 1.38 -9.89 -2.87
CA LYS A 22 2.53 -10.03 -1.97
C LYS A 22 2.85 -8.73 -1.25
N LEU A 23 3.65 -8.83 -0.19
CA LEU A 23 4.29 -7.68 0.43
C LEU A 23 5.73 -7.55 -0.07
N LEU A 24 6.12 -6.34 -0.46
CA LEU A 24 7.52 -5.98 -0.68
C LEU A 24 8.07 -5.28 0.57
N VAL A 25 9.19 -5.76 1.04
CA VAL A 25 9.88 -5.22 2.22
C VAL A 25 11.17 -4.55 1.74
N ALA A 26 11.31 -3.27 2.03
CA ALA A 26 12.49 -2.51 1.66
C ALA A 26 13.73 -3.03 2.41
N THR A 27 14.81 -3.23 1.67
CA THR A 27 16.14 -3.50 2.25
C THR A 27 16.93 -2.18 2.35
N PRO A 28 18.11 -2.16 2.99
CA PRO A 28 19.00 -1.00 2.97
C PRO A 28 19.50 -0.60 1.57
N HIS A 29 19.31 -1.44 0.55
CA HIS A 29 19.70 -1.16 -0.83
C HIS A 29 18.61 -0.41 -1.64
N VAL A 30 17.46 -0.10 -1.02
CA VAL A 30 16.35 0.56 -1.71
C VAL A 30 16.70 1.95 -2.27
N GLY A 31 17.79 2.55 -1.85
CA GLY A 31 18.37 3.76 -2.46
C GLY A 31 17.53 5.04 -2.33
N ASP A 32 16.21 4.97 -2.36
CA ASP A 32 15.30 6.11 -2.20
C ASP A 32 14.84 6.23 -0.75
N PRO A 33 15.15 7.37 -0.08
CA PRO A 33 14.75 7.61 1.31
C PRO A 33 13.24 7.57 1.56
N LEU A 34 12.41 7.80 0.53
CA LEU A 34 10.95 7.72 0.65
C LEU A 34 10.48 6.31 0.98
N PHE A 35 11.25 5.30 0.59
CA PHE A 35 10.94 3.90 0.81
C PHE A 35 11.77 3.24 1.92
N GLU A 36 12.55 4.01 2.64
CA GLU A 36 13.32 3.45 3.77
C GLU A 36 12.38 2.77 4.77
N LYS A 37 12.67 1.48 5.08
CA LYS A 37 11.86 0.67 5.99
C LYS A 37 10.38 0.57 5.60
N SER A 38 10.06 0.68 4.32
CA SER A 38 8.68 0.50 3.85
C SER A 38 8.30 -0.97 3.74
N VAL A 39 7.01 -1.21 3.93
CA VAL A 39 6.31 -2.45 3.59
C VAL A 39 5.22 -2.05 2.61
N ILE A 40 5.27 -2.59 1.38
CA ILE A 40 4.36 -2.25 0.28
C ILE A 40 3.48 -3.45 -0.04
N TYR A 41 2.16 -3.27 -0.06
CA TYR A 41 1.25 -4.27 -0.59
C TYR A 41 1.10 -4.09 -2.09
N MET A 42 1.38 -5.15 -2.85
CA MET A 42 1.35 -5.14 -4.31
C MET A 42 -0.07 -5.35 -4.80
N CYS A 43 -0.67 -4.28 -5.33
CA CYS A 43 -2.04 -4.29 -5.84
C CYS A 43 -2.13 -4.80 -7.27
N LEU A 44 -1.14 -4.48 -8.09
CA LEU A 44 -1.07 -4.87 -9.51
C LEU A 44 0.37 -5.20 -9.88
N HIS A 45 0.56 -6.25 -10.70
CA HIS A 45 1.84 -6.57 -11.31
C HIS A 45 1.65 -7.33 -12.61
N GLY A 46 2.24 -6.84 -13.68
CA GLY A 46 2.14 -7.41 -15.02
C GLY A 46 3.19 -6.86 -15.98
N GLU A 47 3.07 -7.20 -17.26
CA GLU A 47 4.03 -6.78 -18.31
C GLU A 47 4.08 -5.26 -18.48
N ASP A 48 3.00 -4.56 -18.16
CA ASP A 48 2.89 -3.09 -18.27
C ASP A 48 3.42 -2.34 -17.06
N GLY A 49 3.96 -3.05 -16.05
CA GLY A 49 4.53 -2.50 -14.84
C GLY A 49 3.84 -2.99 -13.55
N ALA A 50 4.03 -2.25 -12.48
CA ALA A 50 3.52 -2.63 -11.17
C ALA A 50 2.98 -1.43 -10.38
N MET A 51 2.04 -1.69 -9.46
CA MET A 51 1.52 -0.70 -8.53
C MET A 51 1.28 -1.32 -7.17
N GLY A 52 1.68 -0.62 -6.13
CA GLY A 52 1.46 -0.99 -4.74
C GLY A 52 1.23 0.21 -3.84
N VAL A 53 0.82 -0.05 -2.61
CA VAL A 53 0.64 0.98 -1.58
C VAL A 53 1.47 0.67 -0.34
N VAL A 54 2.19 1.67 0.16
CA VAL A 54 2.93 1.55 1.43
C VAL A 54 1.91 1.46 2.56
N VAL A 55 1.98 0.39 3.32
CA VAL A 55 0.98 0.10 4.38
C VAL A 55 1.45 0.52 5.77
N ASN A 56 2.72 0.80 5.99
CA ASN A 56 3.29 1.04 7.32
C ASN A 56 3.75 2.50 7.58
N HIS A 57 3.83 3.36 6.57
CA HIS A 57 4.20 4.76 6.78
C HIS A 57 2.97 5.59 7.18
N VAL A 58 2.62 5.57 8.46
CA VAL A 58 1.47 6.31 8.99
C VAL A 58 1.61 7.81 8.78
N HIS A 59 0.54 8.46 8.35
CA HIS A 59 0.48 9.90 8.15
C HIS A 59 0.22 10.62 9.49
N HIS A 60 1.27 11.06 10.18
CA HIS A 60 1.17 11.66 11.52
C HIS A 60 0.38 12.98 11.58
N GLY A 61 0.16 13.64 10.47
CA GLY A 61 -0.55 14.92 10.40
C GLY A 61 -1.98 14.83 9.85
N LEU A 62 -2.51 13.63 9.62
CA LEU A 62 -3.83 13.43 9.07
C LEU A 62 -4.44 12.11 9.57
N THR A 63 -5.51 12.21 10.32
CA THR A 63 -6.29 11.06 10.78
C THR A 63 -7.39 10.71 9.80
N PHE A 64 -7.95 9.51 9.90
CA PHE A 64 -9.09 9.10 9.07
C PHE A 64 -10.31 10.03 9.28
N THR A 65 -10.57 10.43 10.52
CA THR A 65 -11.64 11.39 10.83
C THR A 65 -11.45 12.71 10.10
N GLU A 66 -10.24 13.26 10.10
CA GLU A 66 -9.94 14.50 9.36
C GLU A 66 -10.07 14.32 7.84
N VAL A 67 -9.78 13.14 7.31
CA VAL A 67 -10.05 12.84 5.88
C VAL A 67 -11.55 12.95 5.59
N LEU A 68 -12.40 12.35 6.43
CA LEU A 68 -13.86 12.44 6.28
C LEU A 68 -14.36 13.88 6.40
N GLU A 69 -13.88 14.63 7.40
CA GLU A 69 -14.21 16.05 7.61
C GLU A 69 -13.83 16.91 6.40
N ASN A 70 -12.62 16.73 5.85
CA ASN A 70 -12.14 17.45 4.67
C ASN A 70 -13.01 17.18 3.43
N LEU A 71 -13.61 15.99 3.35
CA LEU A 71 -14.53 15.62 2.28
C LEU A 71 -16.01 15.95 2.60
N SER A 72 -16.27 16.62 3.74
CA SER A 72 -17.64 16.91 4.22
C SER A 72 -18.48 15.65 4.36
N ILE A 73 -17.88 14.58 4.86
CA ILE A 73 -18.53 13.31 5.16
C ILE A 73 -18.73 13.21 6.67
N ASP A 74 -19.97 13.13 7.10
CA ASP A 74 -20.33 12.92 8.51
C ASP A 74 -20.04 11.46 8.91
N ALA A 75 -19.33 11.27 10.01
CA ALA A 75 -19.10 9.94 10.56
C ALA A 75 -20.09 9.63 11.68
N ASN A 76 -21.01 8.71 11.43
CA ASN A 76 -21.94 8.19 12.43
C ASN A 76 -21.27 7.18 13.39
N VAL A 77 -20.19 6.56 12.93
CA VAL A 77 -19.32 5.68 13.71
C VAL A 77 -17.87 6.16 13.61
N PRO A 78 -17.08 6.08 14.70
CA PRO A 78 -15.67 6.43 14.63
C PRO A 78 -14.93 5.47 13.70
N PRO A 79 -14.24 5.96 12.66
CA PRO A 79 -13.45 5.11 11.77
C PRO A 79 -12.26 4.51 12.53
N ARG A 80 -11.96 3.24 12.26
CA ARG A 80 -10.89 2.48 12.92
C ARG A 80 -9.65 2.33 12.06
N GLY A 81 -9.77 2.62 10.76
CA GLY A 81 -8.66 2.53 9.81
C GLY A 81 -7.66 3.65 10.03
N ARG A 82 -6.47 3.45 9.53
CA ARG A 82 -5.39 4.44 9.53
C ARG A 82 -5.18 5.07 8.17
N VAL A 83 -4.51 6.21 8.16
CA VAL A 83 -4.06 6.88 6.95
C VAL A 83 -2.56 6.67 6.82
N THR A 84 -2.11 6.19 5.67
CA THR A 84 -0.69 6.02 5.36
C THR A 84 -0.27 6.89 4.18
N ARG A 85 1.02 7.15 4.05
CA ARG A 85 1.62 7.69 2.83
C ARG A 85 1.90 6.51 1.90
N GLY A 86 0.99 6.27 0.96
CA GLY A 86 1.02 5.09 0.08
C GLY A 86 2.11 5.09 -0.98
N GLY A 87 2.67 6.26 -1.27
CA GLY A 87 3.76 6.44 -2.23
C GLY A 87 3.73 7.81 -2.91
N PRO A 88 4.73 8.12 -3.75
CA PRO A 88 4.93 9.45 -4.33
C PRO A 88 4.04 9.76 -5.54
N VAL A 89 3.28 8.79 -6.04
CA VAL A 89 2.43 8.98 -7.22
C VAL A 89 1.00 9.29 -6.77
N GLN A 90 0.40 10.36 -7.32
CA GLN A 90 -0.97 10.79 -7.00
C GLN A 90 -1.20 10.98 -5.48
N GLU A 91 -0.31 11.68 -4.79
CA GLU A 91 -0.32 11.84 -3.32
C GLU A 91 -1.63 12.38 -2.72
N GLN A 92 -2.45 13.06 -3.53
CA GLN A 92 -3.75 13.58 -3.11
C GLN A 92 -4.91 12.60 -3.32
N ARG A 93 -4.65 11.45 -3.96
CA ARG A 93 -5.66 10.43 -4.21
C ARG A 93 -5.66 9.39 -3.10
N GLY A 94 -6.84 9.07 -2.58
CA GLY A 94 -7.03 8.00 -1.62
C GLY A 94 -7.16 6.64 -2.32
N PHE A 95 -6.40 5.67 -1.84
CA PHE A 95 -6.47 4.26 -2.20
C PHE A 95 -6.88 3.49 -0.94
N VAL A 96 -8.10 2.97 -0.91
CA VAL A 96 -8.57 2.20 0.25
C VAL A 96 -8.31 0.73 0.01
N LEU A 97 -7.33 0.19 0.73
CA LEU A 97 -7.08 -1.25 0.80
C LEU A 97 -7.98 -1.84 1.89
N HIS A 98 -8.72 -2.91 1.57
CA HIS A 98 -9.76 -3.42 2.46
C HIS A 98 -10.03 -4.91 2.31
N SER A 99 -10.71 -5.48 3.31
CA SER A 99 -11.21 -6.86 3.32
C SER A 99 -12.30 -7.08 2.25
N PRO A 100 -12.54 -8.33 1.81
CA PRO A 100 -13.40 -8.63 0.65
C PRO A 100 -14.90 -8.54 0.92
N ASP A 101 -15.31 -8.20 2.16
CA ASP A 101 -16.70 -8.06 2.59
C ASP A 101 -17.38 -6.78 2.07
N TYR A 102 -16.67 -5.92 1.34
CA TYR A 102 -17.17 -4.74 0.67
C TYR A 102 -16.87 -4.77 -0.82
N ASN A 103 -17.82 -4.31 -1.65
CA ASN A 103 -17.63 -4.20 -3.09
C ASN A 103 -18.33 -2.96 -3.65
N HIS A 104 -17.66 -2.25 -4.54
CA HIS A 104 -18.16 -1.12 -5.31
C HIS A 104 -17.80 -1.35 -6.79
N GLU A 105 -18.47 -0.67 -7.72
CA GLU A 105 -18.17 -0.85 -9.17
C GLU A 105 -16.72 -0.53 -9.56
N THR A 106 -16.03 0.32 -8.78
CA THR A 106 -14.60 0.65 -8.96
C THR A 106 -13.66 -0.22 -8.12
N THR A 107 -14.18 -1.24 -7.42
CA THR A 107 -13.35 -2.12 -6.59
C THR A 107 -12.55 -3.07 -7.48
N ILE A 108 -11.25 -3.09 -7.25
CA ILE A 108 -10.32 -4.04 -7.85
C ILE A 108 -10.09 -5.16 -6.83
N LYS A 109 -10.49 -6.38 -7.18
CA LYS A 109 -10.15 -7.56 -6.40
C LYS A 109 -8.68 -7.90 -6.63
N VAL A 110 -7.84 -7.65 -5.63
CA VAL A 110 -6.41 -7.96 -5.71
C VAL A 110 -6.15 -9.45 -5.48
N THR A 111 -6.76 -9.99 -4.42
CA THR A 111 -6.73 -11.42 -4.07
C THR A 111 -8.12 -11.84 -3.57
N ASP A 112 -8.29 -13.09 -3.13
CA ASP A 112 -9.54 -13.52 -2.48
C ASP A 112 -9.76 -12.83 -1.13
N ASP A 113 -8.67 -12.37 -0.48
CA ASP A 113 -8.70 -11.81 0.87
C ASP A 113 -8.65 -10.28 0.91
N LEU A 114 -8.19 -9.62 -0.18
CA LEU A 114 -7.97 -8.18 -0.21
C LEU A 114 -8.39 -7.54 -1.52
N SER A 115 -9.00 -6.37 -1.40
CA SER A 115 -9.46 -5.52 -2.49
C SER A 115 -8.98 -4.09 -2.33
N LEU A 116 -8.96 -3.35 -3.45
CA LEU A 116 -8.59 -1.94 -3.52
C LEU A 116 -9.74 -1.14 -4.12
N THR A 117 -10.17 -0.07 -3.45
CA THR A 117 -11.20 0.84 -3.94
C THR A 117 -10.69 2.28 -3.92
N THR A 118 -10.95 3.03 -4.99
CA THR A 118 -10.53 4.44 -5.10
C THR A 118 -11.70 5.42 -5.11
N ALA A 119 -12.95 4.93 -5.08
CA ALA A 119 -14.14 5.74 -5.03
C ALA A 119 -14.34 6.39 -3.65
N VAL A 120 -14.83 7.63 -3.62
CA VAL A 120 -15.10 8.33 -2.36
C VAL A 120 -16.29 7.72 -1.59
N GLU A 121 -17.14 6.97 -2.28
CA GLU A 121 -18.30 6.27 -1.73
C GLU A 121 -17.92 5.31 -0.60
N ILE A 122 -16.80 4.59 -0.72
CA ILE A 122 -16.33 3.71 0.35
C ILE A 122 -16.05 4.48 1.65
N LEU A 123 -15.59 5.72 1.55
CA LEU A 123 -15.32 6.56 2.72
C LEU A 123 -16.64 6.97 3.42
N ARG A 124 -17.71 7.21 2.65
CA ARG A 124 -19.05 7.45 3.21
C ARG A 124 -19.61 6.22 3.90
N ASP A 125 -19.51 5.08 3.23
CA ASP A 125 -19.97 3.80 3.77
C ASP A 125 -19.24 3.43 5.06
N ILE A 126 -17.92 3.71 5.13
CA ILE A 126 -17.15 3.56 6.38
C ILE A 126 -17.67 4.52 7.46
N GLY A 127 -17.92 5.79 7.14
CA GLY A 127 -18.46 6.78 8.06
C GLY A 127 -19.85 6.40 8.57
N GLU A 128 -20.67 5.75 7.76
CA GLU A 128 -22.01 5.24 8.11
C GLU A 128 -21.97 3.89 8.86
N GLY A 129 -20.81 3.21 8.88
CA GLY A 129 -20.64 1.91 9.54
C GLY A 129 -21.11 0.72 8.70
N VAL A 130 -21.24 0.89 7.39
CA VAL A 130 -21.61 -0.15 6.42
C VAL A 130 -20.46 -0.49 5.46
N GLY A 131 -19.29 0.08 5.68
CA GLY A 131 -18.06 -0.20 4.95
C GLY A 131 -17.41 -1.55 5.34
N PRO A 132 -16.23 -1.85 4.80
CA PRO A 132 -15.51 -3.09 5.09
C PRO A 132 -15.09 -3.19 6.56
N GLU A 133 -14.88 -4.42 7.03
CA GLU A 133 -14.48 -4.69 8.42
C GLU A 133 -13.03 -4.22 8.68
N ASN A 134 -12.13 -4.51 7.74
CA ASN A 134 -10.72 -4.12 7.83
C ASN A 134 -10.36 -3.23 6.66
N TYR A 135 -9.75 -2.08 6.95
CA TYR A 135 -9.36 -1.11 5.92
C TYR A 135 -8.26 -0.17 6.39
N LEU A 136 -7.52 0.37 5.42
CA LEU A 136 -6.65 1.53 5.57
C LEU A 136 -6.80 2.44 4.35
N ILE A 137 -6.51 3.74 4.51
CA ILE A 137 -6.36 4.67 3.37
C ILE A 137 -4.87 4.88 3.14
N ALA A 138 -4.41 4.59 1.93
CA ALA A 138 -3.12 5.02 1.45
C ALA A 138 -3.31 6.30 0.61
N LEU A 139 -2.63 7.38 0.97
CA LEU A 139 -2.57 8.59 0.15
C LEU A 139 -1.41 8.46 -0.83
N GLY A 140 -1.75 8.48 -2.11
CA GLY A 140 -0.83 8.13 -3.18
C GLY A 140 -0.54 6.63 -3.29
N CYS A 141 0.26 6.27 -4.27
CA CYS A 141 0.71 4.92 -4.51
C CYS A 141 2.16 4.88 -5.00
N SER A 142 2.75 3.71 -5.00
CA SER A 142 4.06 3.42 -5.58
C SER A 142 3.83 2.76 -6.93
N GLN A 143 4.57 3.20 -7.96
CA GLN A 143 4.45 2.66 -9.31
C GLN A 143 5.83 2.34 -9.86
N TRP A 144 5.91 1.27 -10.64
CA TRP A 144 7.09 0.84 -11.36
C TRP A 144 6.75 0.71 -12.85
N SER A 145 7.63 1.24 -13.68
CA SER A 145 7.58 1.04 -15.13
C SER A 145 7.81 -0.45 -15.48
N PRO A 146 7.45 -0.88 -16.71
CA PRO A 146 7.75 -2.25 -17.16
C PRO A 146 9.21 -2.65 -16.92
N GLY A 147 9.44 -3.76 -16.23
CA GLY A 147 10.77 -4.30 -15.89
C GLY A 147 11.50 -3.62 -14.74
N GLN A 148 11.05 -2.43 -14.28
CA GLN A 148 11.75 -1.70 -13.21
C GLN A 148 11.74 -2.46 -11.88
N LEU A 149 10.61 -3.04 -11.52
CA LEU A 149 10.50 -3.79 -10.25
C LEU A 149 11.40 -5.02 -10.27
N GLU A 150 11.48 -5.72 -11.39
CA GLU A 150 12.36 -6.87 -11.58
C GLU A 150 13.84 -6.49 -11.42
N GLU A 151 14.27 -5.37 -12.02
CA GLU A 151 15.63 -4.84 -11.86
C GLU A 151 15.94 -4.49 -10.39
N GLU A 152 14.99 -3.86 -9.70
CA GLU A 152 15.14 -3.51 -8.28
C GLU A 152 15.18 -4.76 -7.37
N LEU A 153 14.44 -5.82 -7.71
CA LEU A 153 14.49 -7.11 -7.02
C LEU A 153 15.84 -7.81 -7.23
N GLU A 154 16.37 -7.82 -8.48
CA GLU A 154 17.69 -8.34 -8.79
C GLU A 154 18.81 -7.56 -8.06
N ALA A 155 18.63 -6.25 -7.90
CA ALA A 155 19.51 -5.40 -7.11
C ALA A 155 19.35 -5.56 -5.59
N ASN A 156 18.47 -6.47 -5.14
CA ASN A 156 18.12 -6.70 -3.74
C ASN A 156 17.57 -5.45 -3.00
N ALA A 157 16.97 -4.51 -3.71
CA ALA A 157 16.28 -3.37 -3.09
C ALA A 157 15.03 -3.82 -2.31
N TRP A 158 14.38 -4.86 -2.77
CA TRP A 158 13.15 -5.42 -2.19
C TRP A 158 13.28 -6.92 -1.91
N ILE A 159 12.57 -7.35 -0.88
CA ILE A 159 12.33 -8.77 -0.59
C ILE A 159 10.81 -8.98 -0.59
N SER A 160 10.33 -9.98 -1.33
CA SER A 160 8.90 -10.33 -1.32
C SER A 160 8.59 -11.35 -0.24
N ILE A 161 7.48 -11.14 0.47
CA ILE A 161 6.94 -12.07 1.46
C ILE A 161 5.44 -12.30 1.22
N GLU A 162 4.91 -13.36 1.82
CA GLU A 162 3.47 -13.60 1.82
C GLU A 162 2.74 -12.49 2.60
N PRO A 163 1.50 -12.15 2.18
CA PRO A 163 0.71 -11.15 2.88
C PRO A 163 0.41 -11.59 4.32
N ASP A 164 0.30 -10.60 5.19
CA ASP A 164 0.02 -10.81 6.60
C ASP A 164 -0.89 -9.70 7.10
N HIS A 165 -2.03 -10.08 7.66
CA HIS A 165 -3.06 -9.15 8.12
C HIS A 165 -2.53 -8.18 9.20
N GLU A 166 -1.70 -8.68 10.12
CA GLU A 166 -1.10 -7.86 11.19
C GLU A 166 -0.21 -6.76 10.59
N LEU A 167 0.63 -7.10 9.61
CA LEU A 167 1.49 -6.14 8.93
C LEU A 167 0.70 -5.10 8.12
N ILE A 168 -0.41 -5.52 7.51
CA ILE A 168 -1.19 -4.67 6.62
C ILE A 168 -2.09 -3.72 7.41
N PHE A 169 -2.82 -4.19 8.41
CA PHE A 169 -3.88 -3.41 9.06
C PHE A 169 -3.58 -2.97 10.49
N VAL A 170 -2.65 -3.60 11.19
CA VAL A 170 -2.42 -3.37 12.61
C VAL A 170 -1.09 -2.71 12.89
N SER A 171 0.00 -3.28 12.38
CA SER A 171 1.35 -2.79 12.68
C SER A 171 1.70 -1.51 11.95
N GLU A 172 2.42 -0.60 12.59
CA GLU A 172 2.75 0.73 12.10
C GLU A 172 4.27 0.94 12.01
N ASN A 173 4.69 1.74 11.02
CA ASN A 173 6.05 2.28 10.92
C ASN A 173 7.17 1.22 10.98
N GLU A 174 8.23 1.52 11.72
CA GLU A 174 9.41 0.65 11.86
C GLU A 174 9.12 -0.71 12.51
N PRO A 175 8.22 -0.84 13.52
CA PRO A 175 7.82 -2.15 14.03
C PRO A 175 7.27 -3.09 12.96
N ALA A 176 6.45 -2.62 12.03
CA ALA A 176 5.94 -3.42 10.92
C ALA A 176 7.06 -3.93 10.01
N TRP A 177 8.01 -3.06 9.67
CA TRP A 177 9.18 -3.44 8.87
C TRP A 177 10.05 -4.47 9.59
N LYS A 178 10.33 -4.26 10.89
CA LYS A 178 11.10 -5.22 11.70
C LYS A 178 10.42 -6.58 11.78
N GLN A 179 9.09 -6.61 11.96
CA GLN A 179 8.32 -7.85 11.97
C GLN A 179 8.36 -8.55 10.62
N ALA A 180 8.25 -7.80 9.51
CA ALA A 180 8.35 -8.35 8.16
C ALA A 180 9.72 -9.00 7.91
N ILE A 181 10.82 -8.34 8.29
CA ILE A 181 12.18 -8.88 8.21
C ILE A 181 12.36 -10.11 9.10
N ALA A 182 11.83 -10.07 10.32
CA ALA A 182 11.93 -11.20 11.25
C ALA A 182 11.23 -12.47 10.71
N LYS A 183 10.12 -12.32 9.95
CA LYS A 183 9.46 -13.45 9.27
C LYS A 183 10.35 -14.15 8.25
N LEU A 184 11.36 -13.48 7.72
CA LEU A 184 12.38 -14.06 6.83
C LEU A 184 13.50 -14.78 7.59
N GLY A 185 13.47 -14.79 8.93
CA GLY A 185 14.54 -15.34 9.76
C GLY A 185 15.81 -14.46 9.77
N ILE A 186 15.68 -13.20 9.35
CA ILE A 186 16.79 -12.24 9.29
C ILE A 186 16.71 -11.35 10.52
N ASP A 187 17.85 -11.12 11.20
CA ASP A 187 17.93 -10.13 12.26
C ASP A 187 17.90 -8.70 11.65
N PRO A 188 16.90 -7.88 11.98
CA PRO A 188 16.83 -6.50 11.48
C PRO A 188 18.07 -5.66 11.79
N GLY A 189 18.76 -5.96 12.90
CA GLY A 189 20.00 -5.29 13.27
C GLY A 189 21.16 -5.60 12.34
N GLN A 190 21.19 -6.80 11.75
CA GLN A 190 22.22 -7.19 10.76
C GLN A 190 22.01 -6.50 9.42
N LEU A 191 20.77 -6.33 8.99
CA LEU A 191 20.45 -5.59 7.76
C LEU A 191 20.84 -4.10 7.86
N ALA A 192 20.62 -3.47 9.00
CA ALA A 192 21.00 -2.07 9.21
C ALA A 192 22.52 -1.84 9.17
N SER A 193 23.33 -2.86 9.46
CA SER A 193 24.80 -2.77 9.44
C SER A 193 25.41 -2.90 8.03
N ILE A 194 24.67 -3.44 7.06
CA ILE A 194 25.14 -3.65 5.69
C ILE A 194 25.09 -2.35 4.88
N GLY A 195 24.18 -1.42 5.20
CA GLY A 195 24.04 -0.11 4.55
C GLY A 195 25.02 0.97 5.01
N GLY A 196 25.92 0.69 5.95
CA GLY A 196 26.78 1.67 6.61
C GLY A 196 28.25 1.71 6.13
N HIS A 197 28.62 1.05 5.04
CA HIS A 197 30.00 1.04 4.53
C HIS A 197 30.02 1.43 3.05
N ALA A 198 29.97 2.71 2.79
CA ALA A 198 30.50 3.32 1.57
C ALA A 198 31.04 4.71 1.90
#